data_15f619e21e22cb60b5d492399e36a9d5
#
_entry.id   15f619e21e22cb60b5d492399e36a9d5
#
_cell.length_a   1.000
_cell.length_b   1.000
_cell.length_c   1.000
_cell.angle_alpha   90.00
_cell.angle_beta   90.00
_cell.angle_gamma   90.00
#
_symmetry.space_group_name_H-M   'P 1'
#
loop_
_entity.id
_entity.type
_entity.pdbx_description
1 polymer ?
#
loop_
_entity_poly.entity_id
_entity_poly.type
_entity_poly.pdbx_seq_one_letter_code
_entity_poly.pdbx_strand_id
1 'polypeptide(L)'
;MLAAGYALAAEDEPGCFDCHADEPDSPVHTVFRTAHGGLGGGGAYACTACHGPSEAHNRRGRRAQPDVSFGPKWISDLEVRNGACLTCHEQGDPLLWAGSAHQQEGLACNDCHNSHQQDGLALDTGAADEQCLTCHTDVKAQIRLPSRHPIAEGKTGCVDCHNPHGGLGDGALHQVSLNDNCFSCHQELRGPFLWEHPPAAEDCTLCHRPHGSVHERLLTARGPALCQQCHSAAFHPSIAYGAEGLPNGSANPNLLGKNCLNCHSQPHGSNHPSGARLTR
;
A
#
# COMPACT_ATOMS: atom_id res chain seq x y z
N MET A 1 62.03 14.22 -29.84
CA MET A 1 61.04 13.25 -30.23
C MET A 1 59.66 13.76 -29.74
N LEU A 2 58.91 14.31 -30.70
CA LEU A 2 57.57 14.85 -30.42
C LEU A 2 56.57 13.70 -30.61
N ALA A 3 55.87 13.34 -29.54
CA ALA A 3 54.76 12.40 -29.63
C ALA A 3 53.51 13.17 -30.09
N ALA A 4 53.11 12.92 -31.32
CA ALA A 4 51.85 13.41 -31.83
C ALA A 4 50.70 12.60 -31.17
N GLY A 5 49.94 13.24 -30.26
CA GLY A 5 48.68 12.73 -29.79
C GLY A 5 47.66 12.78 -30.89
N TYR A 6 47.22 11.62 -31.37
CA TYR A 6 46.04 11.50 -32.17
C TYR A 6 44.83 11.73 -31.25
N ALA A 7 44.25 12.91 -31.32
CA ALA A 7 42.88 13.12 -30.92
C ALA A 7 42.02 12.42 -31.98
N LEU A 8 41.50 11.26 -31.65
CA LEU A 8 40.36 10.70 -32.37
C LEU A 8 39.23 11.70 -32.20
N ALA A 9 38.84 12.35 -33.30
CA ALA A 9 37.58 13.06 -33.37
C ALA A 9 36.51 12.03 -33.06
N ALA A 10 35.76 12.26 -31.98
CA ALA A 10 34.50 11.58 -31.79
C ALA A 10 33.63 11.95 -32.99
N GLU A 11 33.42 10.98 -33.91
CA GLU A 11 32.40 11.14 -34.93
C GLU A 11 31.11 11.48 -34.20
N ASP A 12 30.40 12.52 -34.65
CA ASP A 12 29.10 12.96 -34.11
C ASP A 12 28.12 11.79 -34.23
N GLU A 13 28.10 10.92 -33.21
CA GLU A 13 26.97 9.98 -33.08
C GLU A 13 25.72 10.83 -32.78
N PRO A 14 24.61 10.60 -33.53
CA PRO A 14 23.37 11.35 -33.27
C PRO A 14 23.00 11.21 -31.81
N GLY A 15 22.84 12.34 -31.12
CA GLY A 15 22.42 12.37 -29.74
C GLY A 15 20.93 11.94 -29.63
N CYS A 16 20.52 11.51 -28.43
CA CYS A 16 19.11 11.11 -28.19
C CYS A 16 18.12 12.20 -28.67
N PHE A 17 18.52 13.47 -28.52
CA PHE A 17 17.70 14.63 -28.89
C PHE A 17 17.51 14.83 -30.39
N ASP A 18 18.39 14.30 -31.24
CA ASP A 18 18.27 14.45 -32.71
C ASP A 18 17.02 13.75 -33.25
N CYS A 19 16.51 12.76 -32.49
CA CYS A 19 15.32 12.01 -32.86
C CYS A 19 14.15 12.16 -31.85
N HIS A 20 14.45 12.51 -30.60
CA HIS A 20 13.47 12.59 -29.53
C HIS A 20 13.18 14.03 -29.07
N ALA A 21 13.65 15.04 -29.82
CA ALA A 21 13.55 16.45 -29.43
C ALA A 21 12.42 17.24 -30.07
N ASP A 22 11.62 16.61 -30.95
CA ASP A 22 10.77 17.35 -31.88
C ASP A 22 9.62 18.14 -31.24
N GLU A 23 9.28 17.90 -29.96
CA GLU A 23 8.24 18.65 -29.27
C GLU A 23 8.63 18.94 -27.80
N PRO A 24 8.65 20.22 -27.39
CA PRO A 24 8.99 20.63 -26.00
C PRO A 24 8.09 20.01 -24.93
N ASP A 25 6.87 19.66 -25.28
CA ASP A 25 5.87 19.03 -24.41
C ASP A 25 5.82 17.50 -24.57
N SER A 26 6.77 16.93 -25.30
CA SER A 26 6.90 15.47 -25.41
C SER A 26 7.13 14.86 -24.03
N PRO A 27 6.47 13.74 -23.69
CA PRO A 27 6.72 13.02 -22.43
C PRO A 27 8.20 12.70 -22.21
N VAL A 28 8.99 12.59 -23.27
CA VAL A 28 10.45 12.37 -23.19
C VAL A 28 11.15 13.55 -22.53
N HIS A 29 10.72 14.79 -22.78
CA HIS A 29 11.34 15.98 -22.20
C HIS A 29 10.89 16.27 -20.77
N THR A 30 9.76 15.75 -20.35
CA THR A 30 9.26 16.02 -19.00
C THR A 30 10.16 15.43 -17.91
N VAL A 31 11.01 14.44 -18.23
CA VAL A 31 12.03 13.92 -17.32
C VAL A 31 12.90 15.04 -16.74
N PHE A 32 13.21 16.09 -17.52
CA PHE A 32 14.02 17.23 -17.06
C PHE A 32 13.33 18.12 -16.03
N ARG A 33 12.04 17.95 -15.83
CA ARG A 33 11.25 18.59 -14.77
C ARG A 33 11.13 17.74 -13.51
N THR A 34 11.70 16.52 -13.53
CA THR A 34 11.71 15.57 -12.41
C THR A 34 13.08 15.57 -11.70
N ALA A 35 13.17 14.91 -10.57
CA ALA A 35 14.43 14.70 -9.86
C ALA A 35 15.49 13.97 -10.73
N HIS A 36 15.05 13.14 -11.68
CA HIS A 36 15.94 12.39 -12.58
C HIS A 36 16.55 13.26 -13.68
N GLY A 37 15.95 14.39 -14.00
CA GLY A 37 16.45 15.28 -15.05
C GLY A 37 17.80 15.92 -14.74
N GLY A 38 18.21 15.97 -13.47
CA GLY A 38 19.51 16.46 -13.02
C GLY A 38 20.61 15.41 -12.95
N LEU A 39 20.34 14.16 -13.26
CA LEU A 39 21.32 13.08 -13.20
C LEU A 39 22.56 13.39 -14.07
N GLY A 40 23.75 13.18 -13.51
CA GLY A 40 25.02 13.36 -14.20
C GLY A 40 25.25 14.76 -14.80
N GLY A 41 24.52 15.80 -14.36
CA GLY A 41 24.59 17.15 -14.93
C GLY A 41 23.57 17.43 -16.04
N GLY A 42 22.64 16.51 -16.25
CA GLY A 42 21.55 16.68 -17.23
C GLY A 42 21.91 16.30 -18.67
N GLY A 43 21.06 16.70 -19.62
CA GLY A 43 21.26 16.40 -21.04
C GLY A 43 21.10 14.91 -21.38
N ALA A 44 21.82 14.45 -22.40
CA ALA A 44 21.75 13.07 -22.85
C ALA A 44 22.14 12.04 -21.75
N TYR A 45 22.92 12.44 -20.78
CA TYR A 45 23.34 11.57 -19.67
C TYR A 45 22.14 11.15 -18.80
N ALA A 46 21.19 12.02 -18.60
CA ALA A 46 19.96 11.68 -17.89
C ALA A 46 19.19 10.54 -18.59
N CYS A 47 19.22 10.49 -19.92
CA CYS A 47 18.59 9.42 -20.68
C CYS A 47 19.35 8.10 -20.56
N THR A 48 20.68 8.15 -20.73
CA THR A 48 21.54 6.95 -20.73
C THR A 48 21.65 6.32 -19.34
N ALA A 49 21.41 7.07 -18.28
CA ALA A 49 21.39 6.54 -16.91
C ALA A 49 20.33 5.45 -16.72
N CYS A 50 19.21 5.55 -17.44
CA CYS A 50 18.11 4.58 -17.37
C CYS A 50 18.05 3.67 -18.61
N HIS A 51 18.31 4.23 -19.82
CA HIS A 51 18.16 3.53 -21.09
C HIS A 51 19.45 2.88 -21.59
N GLY A 52 20.58 3.06 -20.87
CA GLY A 52 21.89 2.63 -21.32
C GLY A 52 22.41 3.50 -22.48
N PRO A 53 23.67 3.27 -22.94
CA PRO A 53 24.27 4.02 -24.05
C PRO A 53 23.54 3.81 -25.38
N SER A 54 22.89 2.68 -25.55
CA SER A 54 21.98 2.36 -26.69
C SER A 54 22.59 2.64 -28.06
N GLU A 55 23.88 2.38 -28.25
CA GLU A 55 24.63 2.70 -29.49
C GLU A 55 24.01 2.08 -30.74
N ALA A 56 23.52 0.83 -30.66
CA ALA A 56 22.88 0.17 -31.81
C ALA A 56 21.57 0.87 -32.18
N HIS A 57 20.83 1.38 -31.20
CA HIS A 57 19.63 2.18 -31.39
C HIS A 57 19.98 3.53 -32.03
N ASN A 58 21.00 4.22 -31.53
CA ASN A 58 21.45 5.52 -32.05
C ASN A 58 21.85 5.43 -33.53
N ARG A 59 22.55 4.35 -33.92
CA ARG A 59 22.97 4.15 -35.33
C ARG A 59 21.84 3.68 -36.24
N ARG A 60 20.88 2.92 -35.75
CA ARG A 60 19.84 2.24 -36.56
C ARG A 60 18.44 2.77 -36.32
N GLY A 61 18.24 3.64 -35.36
CA GLY A 61 16.96 4.20 -34.98
C GLY A 61 15.92 3.11 -34.71
N ARG A 62 14.76 3.24 -35.32
CA ARG A 62 13.62 2.32 -35.12
C ARG A 62 13.87 0.84 -35.50
N ARG A 63 15.05 0.50 -36.03
CA ARG A 63 15.43 -0.87 -36.42
C ARG A 63 16.16 -1.63 -35.31
N ALA A 64 16.58 -0.98 -34.28
CA ALA A 64 17.22 -1.58 -33.12
C ALA A 64 16.52 -1.13 -31.82
N GLN A 65 16.43 -2.04 -30.87
CA GLN A 65 15.94 -1.73 -29.53
C GLN A 65 16.99 -0.96 -28.75
N PRO A 66 16.61 0.02 -27.88
CA PRO A 66 17.50 0.54 -26.86
C PRO A 66 18.01 -0.56 -25.92
N ASP A 67 19.17 -0.36 -25.27
CA ASP A 67 19.72 -1.35 -24.33
C ASP A 67 18.74 -1.67 -23.22
N VAL A 68 18.08 -0.64 -22.67
CA VAL A 68 16.95 -0.79 -21.73
C VAL A 68 15.74 -0.05 -22.26
N SER A 69 14.62 -0.76 -22.34
CA SER A 69 13.37 -0.24 -22.88
C SER A 69 12.20 -0.56 -21.94
N PHE A 70 11.39 0.46 -21.65
CA PHE A 70 10.22 0.41 -20.75
C PHE A 70 8.89 0.60 -21.50
N GLY A 71 8.94 0.84 -22.79
CA GLY A 71 7.78 1.25 -23.57
C GLY A 71 7.06 0.12 -24.31
N PRO A 72 5.90 0.43 -24.94
CA PRO A 72 5.06 -0.59 -25.54
C PRO A 72 5.63 -1.21 -26.83
N LYS A 73 6.55 -0.52 -27.51
CA LYS A 73 7.14 -1.03 -28.73
C LYS A 73 8.22 -2.09 -28.46
N TRP A 74 9.05 -1.83 -27.49
CA TRP A 74 10.09 -2.72 -27.00
C TRP A 74 10.03 -2.72 -25.48
N ILE A 75 10.09 -3.91 -24.91
CA ILE A 75 10.10 -4.10 -23.48
C ILE A 75 11.27 -5.01 -23.15
N SER A 76 12.18 -4.53 -22.31
CA SER A 76 13.29 -5.34 -21.81
C SER A 76 12.80 -6.29 -20.73
N ASP A 77 13.56 -7.35 -20.47
CA ASP A 77 13.25 -8.29 -19.40
C ASP A 77 13.09 -7.58 -18.06
N LEU A 78 12.28 -8.14 -17.21
CA LEU A 78 11.91 -7.57 -15.92
C LEU A 78 13.14 -7.18 -15.08
N GLU A 79 14.12 -8.09 -14.99
CA GLU A 79 15.35 -7.87 -14.23
C GLU A 79 16.17 -6.69 -14.78
N VAL A 80 16.21 -6.55 -16.10
CA VAL A 80 16.92 -5.45 -16.78
C VAL A 80 16.23 -4.11 -16.48
N ARG A 81 14.90 -4.06 -16.55
CA ARG A 81 14.12 -2.86 -16.23
C ARG A 81 14.27 -2.44 -14.78
N ASN A 82 14.09 -3.38 -13.85
CA ASN A 82 14.24 -3.12 -12.43
C ASN A 82 15.68 -2.79 -12.05
N GLY A 83 16.67 -3.48 -12.66
CA GLY A 83 18.09 -3.21 -12.46
C GLY A 83 18.47 -1.77 -12.77
N ALA A 84 17.91 -1.19 -13.84
CA ALA A 84 18.17 0.21 -14.19
C ALA A 84 17.78 1.20 -13.06
N CYS A 85 16.73 0.89 -12.32
CA CYS A 85 16.31 1.70 -11.16
C CYS A 85 17.15 1.38 -9.91
N LEU A 86 17.36 0.09 -9.64
CA LEU A 86 18.02 -0.39 -8.43
C LEU A 86 19.52 -0.06 -8.37
N THR A 87 20.17 0.27 -9.49
CA THR A 87 21.54 0.80 -9.47
C THR A 87 21.71 2.05 -8.60
N CYS A 88 20.64 2.82 -8.42
CA CYS A 88 20.63 4.03 -7.59
C CYS A 88 19.68 3.89 -6.39
N HIS A 89 18.59 3.14 -6.53
CA HIS A 89 17.55 2.98 -5.52
C HIS A 89 17.72 1.69 -4.71
N GLU A 90 18.93 1.41 -4.21
CA GLU A 90 19.21 0.24 -3.37
C GLU A 90 18.90 0.46 -1.88
N GLN A 91 18.68 1.70 -1.47
CA GLN A 91 18.50 2.08 -0.07
C GLN A 91 17.16 2.81 0.14
N GLY A 92 16.69 2.81 1.37
CA GLY A 92 15.39 3.42 1.71
C GLY A 92 14.20 2.51 1.44
N ASP A 93 13.10 3.07 0.99
CA ASP A 93 11.83 2.34 0.78
C ASP A 93 11.94 1.12 -0.14
N PRO A 94 12.74 1.12 -1.24
CA PRO A 94 12.90 -0.05 -2.08
C PRO A 94 13.76 -1.17 -1.47
N LEU A 95 14.36 -0.99 -0.29
CA LEU A 95 15.21 -2.00 0.35
C LEU A 95 14.52 -3.37 0.49
N LEU A 96 13.21 -3.36 0.73
CA LEU A 96 12.40 -4.56 0.91
C LEU A 96 11.80 -5.09 -0.41
N TRP A 97 12.16 -4.49 -1.55
CA TRP A 97 11.64 -4.91 -2.85
C TRP A 97 11.99 -6.36 -3.16
N ALA A 98 13.24 -6.76 -2.90
CA ALA A 98 13.69 -8.11 -3.12
C ALA A 98 12.92 -9.10 -2.21
N GLY A 99 12.13 -9.96 -2.84
CA GLY A 99 11.25 -10.91 -2.16
C GLY A 99 9.85 -10.36 -1.82
N SER A 100 9.54 -9.12 -2.17
CA SER A 100 8.20 -8.58 -1.98
C SER A 100 7.16 -9.30 -2.84
N ALA A 101 5.89 -9.22 -2.45
CA ALA A 101 4.80 -9.83 -3.20
C ALA A 101 4.73 -9.26 -4.64
N HIS A 102 4.89 -7.96 -4.81
CA HIS A 102 4.88 -7.33 -6.14
C HIS A 102 6.03 -7.80 -7.02
N GLN A 103 7.24 -7.97 -6.46
CA GLN A 103 8.35 -8.55 -7.22
C GLN A 103 8.07 -10.01 -7.62
N GLN A 104 7.54 -10.82 -6.71
CA GLN A 104 7.22 -12.22 -6.97
C GLN A 104 6.13 -12.38 -8.05
N GLU A 105 5.20 -11.45 -8.11
CA GLU A 105 4.16 -11.40 -9.15
C GLU A 105 4.67 -10.78 -10.46
N GLY A 106 5.95 -10.44 -10.56
CA GLY A 106 6.58 -10.00 -11.79
C GLY A 106 6.31 -8.54 -12.17
N LEU A 107 6.01 -7.67 -11.20
CA LEU A 107 5.86 -6.24 -11.46
C LEU A 107 7.23 -5.57 -11.61
N ALA A 108 7.28 -4.60 -12.51
CA ALA A 108 8.43 -3.71 -12.66
C ALA A 108 8.18 -2.36 -11.99
N CYS A 109 9.27 -1.68 -11.63
CA CYS A 109 9.19 -0.34 -11.04
C CYS A 109 8.36 0.61 -11.90
N ASN A 110 8.51 0.52 -13.22
CA ASN A 110 7.80 1.36 -14.19
C ASN A 110 6.30 0.99 -14.37
N ASP A 111 5.81 -0.08 -13.79
CA ASP A 111 4.38 -0.41 -13.82
C ASP A 111 3.59 0.52 -12.87
N CYS A 112 4.28 1.08 -11.88
CA CYS A 112 3.73 2.05 -10.93
C CYS A 112 4.34 3.45 -11.08
N HIS A 113 5.64 3.54 -11.36
CA HIS A 113 6.39 4.80 -11.44
C HIS A 113 6.64 5.20 -12.88
N ASN A 114 6.32 6.45 -13.24
CA ASN A 114 6.65 7.02 -14.52
C ASN A 114 7.67 8.15 -14.35
N SER A 115 8.95 7.84 -14.59
CA SER A 115 10.04 8.80 -14.44
C SER A 115 9.98 9.98 -15.43
N HIS A 116 9.14 9.89 -16.46
CA HIS A 116 8.90 10.95 -17.42
C HIS A 116 7.74 11.87 -17.05
N GLN A 117 7.04 11.63 -15.94
CA GLN A 117 5.99 12.51 -15.45
C GLN A 117 6.46 13.28 -14.21
N GLN A 118 6.20 14.57 -14.17
CA GLN A 118 6.59 15.43 -13.04
C GLN A 118 5.93 14.97 -11.72
N ASP A 119 4.69 14.48 -11.83
CA ASP A 119 3.89 13.94 -10.73
C ASP A 119 3.89 12.40 -10.73
N GLY A 120 4.79 11.79 -11.49
CA GLY A 120 4.84 10.33 -11.72
C GLY A 120 5.44 9.53 -10.59
N LEU A 121 5.88 10.19 -9.54
CA LEU A 121 6.08 9.57 -8.26
C LEU A 121 4.73 9.60 -7.55
N ALA A 122 4.14 8.46 -7.36
CA ALA A 122 2.92 8.29 -6.57
C ALA A 122 3.15 8.64 -5.09
N LEU A 123 3.61 9.86 -4.83
CA LEU A 123 3.86 10.39 -3.49
C LEU A 123 2.71 11.26 -2.99
N ASP A 124 1.83 11.70 -3.89
CA ASP A 124 0.56 12.28 -3.49
C ASP A 124 -0.41 11.15 -3.16
N THR A 125 -0.89 11.12 -1.92
CA THR A 125 -1.73 10.04 -1.38
C THR A 125 -2.92 9.70 -2.27
N GLY A 126 -3.58 10.68 -2.87
CA GLY A 126 -4.74 10.45 -3.75
C GLY A 126 -4.37 9.76 -5.08
N ALA A 127 -3.26 10.15 -5.70
CA ALA A 127 -2.80 9.55 -6.95
C ALA A 127 -2.26 8.12 -6.71
N ALA A 128 -1.60 7.89 -5.57
CA ALA A 128 -1.14 6.57 -5.16
C ALA A 128 -2.30 5.59 -4.99
N ASP A 129 -3.37 6.01 -4.34
CA ASP A 129 -4.54 5.16 -4.11
C ASP A 129 -5.19 4.73 -5.44
N GLU A 130 -5.37 5.66 -6.38
CA GLU A 130 -5.92 5.33 -7.70
C GLU A 130 -5.03 4.33 -8.46
N GLN A 131 -3.70 4.47 -8.38
CA GLN A 131 -2.76 3.54 -8.99
C GLN A 131 -2.92 2.12 -8.42
N CYS A 132 -2.97 1.97 -7.11
CA CYS A 132 -3.18 0.67 -6.45
C CYS A 132 -4.49 0.02 -6.88
N LEU A 133 -5.56 0.82 -6.97
CA LEU A 133 -6.92 0.37 -7.27
C LEU A 133 -7.14 -0.01 -8.75
N THR A 134 -6.16 0.15 -9.61
CA THR A 134 -6.21 -0.39 -10.98
C THR A 134 -6.12 -1.92 -10.98
N CYS A 135 -5.37 -2.49 -10.05
CA CYS A 135 -5.19 -3.95 -9.90
C CYS A 135 -5.96 -4.50 -8.69
N HIS A 136 -5.99 -3.80 -7.55
CA HIS A 136 -6.68 -4.23 -6.33
C HIS A 136 -8.18 -3.89 -6.37
N THR A 137 -8.89 -4.50 -7.32
CA THR A 137 -10.31 -4.20 -7.60
C THR A 137 -11.26 -4.65 -6.49
N ASP A 138 -10.93 -5.68 -5.74
CA ASP A 138 -11.67 -6.16 -4.58
C ASP A 138 -11.59 -5.16 -3.43
N VAL A 139 -10.40 -4.62 -3.16
CA VAL A 139 -10.20 -3.55 -2.17
C VAL A 139 -10.93 -2.28 -2.63
N LYS A 140 -10.89 -1.96 -3.93
CA LYS A 140 -11.66 -0.84 -4.50
C LYS A 140 -13.16 -0.93 -4.20
N ALA A 141 -13.71 -2.14 -4.19
CA ALA A 141 -15.11 -2.35 -3.79
C ALA A 141 -15.31 -2.16 -2.29
N GLN A 142 -14.38 -2.67 -1.47
CA GLN A 142 -14.47 -2.60 -0.01
C GLN A 142 -14.40 -1.17 0.52
N ILE A 143 -13.49 -0.32 0.03
CA ILE A 143 -13.35 1.07 0.47
C ILE A 143 -14.54 1.97 0.09
N ARG A 144 -15.51 1.45 -0.66
CA ARG A 144 -16.78 2.12 -0.99
C ARG A 144 -17.93 1.72 -0.08
N LEU A 145 -17.72 0.78 0.82
CA LEU A 145 -18.73 0.35 1.77
C LEU A 145 -19.05 1.46 2.78
N PRO A 146 -20.23 1.42 3.43
CA PRO A 146 -20.68 2.49 4.32
C PRO A 146 -19.76 2.76 5.51
N SER A 147 -19.15 1.72 6.04
CA SER A 147 -18.17 1.81 7.14
C SER A 147 -16.80 1.50 6.58
N ARG A 148 -15.91 2.50 6.56
CA ARG A 148 -14.57 2.41 5.99
C ARG A 148 -13.63 3.41 6.62
N HIS A 149 -12.32 3.23 6.46
CA HIS A 149 -11.40 4.33 6.68
C HIS A 149 -11.62 5.43 5.62
N PRO A 150 -11.35 6.69 5.95
CA PRO A 150 -11.67 7.83 5.09
C PRO A 150 -10.63 8.02 3.97
N ILE A 151 -10.43 6.96 3.17
CA ILE A 151 -9.49 6.95 2.03
C ILE A 151 -10.04 7.85 0.92
N ALA A 152 -11.32 7.71 0.58
CA ALA A 152 -11.95 8.53 -0.45
C ALA A 152 -11.98 10.02 -0.10
N GLU A 153 -11.89 10.36 1.18
CA GLU A 153 -11.83 11.71 1.70
C GLU A 153 -10.39 12.24 1.83
N GLY A 154 -9.38 11.47 1.42
CA GLY A 154 -7.97 11.85 1.45
C GLY A 154 -7.38 12.05 2.86
N LYS A 155 -7.99 11.44 3.89
CA LYS A 155 -7.51 11.54 5.28
C LYS A 155 -6.56 10.42 5.67
N THR A 156 -6.57 9.34 4.93
CA THR A 156 -5.66 8.21 5.00
C THR A 156 -5.59 7.57 3.62
N GLY A 157 -4.50 6.89 3.32
CA GLY A 157 -4.27 6.23 2.05
C GLY A 157 -3.77 4.80 2.22
N CYS A 158 -3.60 4.11 1.11
CA CYS A 158 -3.08 2.74 1.10
C CYS A 158 -1.69 2.67 1.75
N VAL A 159 -0.84 3.65 1.44
CA VAL A 159 0.56 3.71 1.90
C VAL A 159 0.71 4.11 3.37
N ASP A 160 -0.33 4.51 4.07
CA ASP A 160 -0.27 4.73 5.52
C ASP A 160 -0.20 3.42 6.30
N CYS A 161 -0.66 2.33 5.69
CA CYS A 161 -0.66 1.00 6.29
C CYS A 161 0.26 0.02 5.57
N HIS A 162 0.39 0.15 4.25
CA HIS A 162 1.13 -0.78 3.38
C HIS A 162 2.35 -0.13 2.75
N ASN A 163 3.46 -0.87 2.69
CA ASN A 163 4.61 -0.50 1.87
C ASN A 163 4.59 -1.33 0.56
N PRO A 164 4.28 -0.73 -0.60
CA PRO A 164 4.20 -1.45 -1.86
C PRO A 164 5.53 -2.05 -2.32
N HIS A 165 6.65 -1.56 -1.79
CA HIS A 165 7.98 -2.12 -2.06
C HIS A 165 8.33 -3.32 -1.18
N GLY A 166 7.47 -3.67 -0.21
CA GLY A 166 7.66 -4.75 0.73
C GLY A 166 7.55 -4.27 2.17
N GLY A 167 6.73 -4.95 2.96
CA GLY A 167 6.49 -4.63 4.36
C GLY A 167 7.18 -5.61 5.30
N LEU A 168 7.16 -5.28 6.59
CA LEU A 168 7.69 -6.13 7.64
C LEU A 168 6.70 -7.21 8.07
N GLY A 169 5.41 -6.95 7.91
CA GLY A 169 4.31 -7.86 8.25
C GLY A 169 3.59 -8.40 7.02
N ASP A 170 2.71 -9.36 7.26
CA ASP A 170 1.86 -9.94 6.23
C ASP A 170 1.06 -8.86 5.49
N GLY A 171 0.83 -9.06 4.20
CA GLY A 171 0.14 -8.06 3.36
C GLY A 171 0.95 -6.77 3.15
N ALA A 172 2.27 -6.84 3.26
CA ALA A 172 3.18 -5.69 3.12
C ALA A 172 2.90 -4.55 4.12
N LEU A 173 2.50 -4.87 5.34
CA LEU A 173 2.30 -3.89 6.41
C LEU A 173 3.64 -3.27 6.86
N HIS A 174 3.59 -2.01 7.32
CA HIS A 174 4.77 -1.33 7.86
C HIS A 174 5.30 -1.96 9.13
N GLN A 175 4.42 -2.51 9.96
CA GLN A 175 4.79 -3.14 11.24
C GLN A 175 4.80 -4.66 11.11
N VAL A 176 5.59 -5.31 11.97
CA VAL A 176 5.72 -6.78 12.00
C VAL A 176 4.38 -7.44 12.37
N SER A 177 3.64 -6.86 13.31
CA SER A 177 2.32 -7.35 13.69
C SER A 177 1.22 -6.46 13.12
N LEU A 178 0.09 -7.06 12.78
CA LEU A 178 -1.09 -6.34 12.33
C LEU A 178 -1.58 -5.36 13.39
N ASN A 179 -1.60 -5.76 14.65
CA ASN A 179 -2.05 -4.91 15.74
C ASN A 179 -1.15 -3.68 15.92
N ASP A 180 0.19 -3.84 15.84
CA ASP A 180 1.10 -2.70 15.91
C ASP A 180 0.89 -1.71 14.76
N ASN A 181 0.54 -2.23 13.58
CA ASN A 181 0.19 -1.38 12.44
C ASN A 181 -1.08 -0.55 12.74
N CYS A 182 -2.10 -1.15 13.32
CA CYS A 182 -3.31 -0.42 13.74
C CYS A 182 -2.99 0.59 14.86
N PHE A 183 -2.17 0.22 15.82
CA PHE A 183 -1.80 1.06 16.95
C PHE A 183 -0.93 2.26 16.58
N SER A 184 -0.37 2.31 15.37
CA SER A 184 0.31 3.52 14.91
C SER A 184 -0.60 4.76 14.91
N CYS A 185 -1.91 4.55 14.70
CA CYS A 185 -2.94 5.59 14.77
C CYS A 185 -3.91 5.39 15.95
N HIS A 186 -4.27 4.16 16.30
CA HIS A 186 -5.21 3.80 17.36
C HIS A 186 -4.50 3.48 18.68
N GLN A 187 -3.64 4.38 19.13
CA GLN A 187 -2.79 4.20 20.32
C GLN A 187 -3.58 3.97 21.61
N GLU A 188 -4.79 4.54 21.71
CA GLU A 188 -5.67 4.40 22.86
C GLU A 188 -6.18 2.96 23.08
N LEU A 189 -6.09 2.12 22.04
CA LEU A 189 -6.52 0.73 22.10
C LEU A 189 -5.38 -0.26 22.38
N ARG A 190 -4.14 0.22 22.47
CA ARG A 190 -2.95 -0.62 22.62
C ARG A 190 -2.86 -1.32 23.97
N GLY A 191 -3.37 -0.71 25.01
CA GLY A 191 -3.16 -1.19 26.38
C GLY A 191 -1.74 -0.89 26.91
N PRO A 192 -1.21 -1.64 27.90
CA PRO A 192 -1.88 -2.76 28.55
C PRO A 192 -3.09 -2.33 29.38
N PHE A 193 -4.12 -3.16 29.38
CA PHE A 193 -5.28 -2.96 30.21
C PHE A 193 -5.24 -3.86 31.46
N LEU A 194 -5.80 -3.39 32.54
CA LEU A 194 -5.95 -4.21 33.75
C LEU A 194 -6.83 -5.46 33.49
N TRP A 195 -7.84 -5.27 32.63
CA TRP A 195 -8.75 -6.32 32.18
C TRP A 195 -8.70 -6.36 30.65
N GLU A 196 -7.89 -7.23 30.12
CA GLU A 196 -7.75 -7.41 28.68
C GLU A 196 -8.87 -8.28 28.12
N HIS A 197 -9.22 -8.04 26.86
CA HIS A 197 -10.03 -8.95 26.06
C HIS A 197 -9.09 -9.66 25.07
N PRO A 198 -8.78 -10.95 25.28
CA PRO A 198 -7.74 -11.64 24.52
C PRO A 198 -7.85 -11.49 23.00
N PRO A 199 -9.04 -11.63 22.35
CA PRO A 199 -9.13 -11.46 20.91
C PRO A 199 -8.69 -10.06 20.42
N ALA A 200 -8.92 -9.02 21.22
CA ALA A 200 -8.49 -7.67 20.87
C ALA A 200 -6.98 -7.48 20.96
N ALA A 201 -6.32 -8.23 21.88
CA ALA A 201 -4.87 -8.24 21.99
C ALA A 201 -4.20 -9.13 20.92
N GLU A 202 -4.90 -10.14 20.43
CA GLU A 202 -4.37 -11.09 19.45
C GLU A 202 -4.40 -10.54 18.02
N ASP A 203 -5.60 -10.17 17.52
CA ASP A 203 -5.78 -9.75 16.12
C ASP A 203 -7.04 -8.88 15.96
N CYS A 204 -6.84 -7.63 15.55
CA CYS A 204 -7.94 -6.70 15.30
C CYS A 204 -8.90 -7.20 14.20
N THR A 205 -8.44 -8.00 13.24
CA THR A 205 -9.25 -8.50 12.12
C THR A 205 -10.21 -9.63 12.50
N LEU A 206 -10.09 -10.19 13.70
CA LEU A 206 -11.11 -11.09 14.25
C LEU A 206 -12.48 -10.40 14.32
N CYS A 207 -12.47 -9.09 14.55
CA CYS A 207 -13.68 -8.29 14.68
C CYS A 207 -13.86 -7.24 13.58
N HIS A 208 -12.78 -6.75 12.98
CA HIS A 208 -12.78 -5.63 12.04
C HIS A 208 -12.32 -6.00 10.64
N ARG A 209 -12.90 -5.33 9.63
CA ARG A 209 -12.46 -5.36 8.22
C ARG A 209 -11.86 -4.01 7.86
N PRO A 210 -10.53 -3.87 7.83
CA PRO A 210 -9.87 -2.56 7.74
C PRO A 210 -10.19 -1.78 6.46
N HIS A 211 -10.42 -2.45 5.35
CA HIS A 211 -10.74 -1.77 4.09
C HIS A 211 -12.19 -1.30 4.01
N GLY A 212 -13.11 -2.01 4.67
CA GLY A 212 -14.51 -1.61 4.67
C GLY A 212 -15.47 -2.71 5.05
N SER A 213 -16.63 -2.31 5.58
CA SER A 213 -17.71 -3.19 6.01
C SER A 213 -19.08 -2.55 5.76
N VAL A 214 -20.09 -3.40 5.63
CA VAL A 214 -21.51 -2.99 5.66
C VAL A 214 -21.99 -2.72 7.09
N HIS A 215 -21.18 -3.09 8.08
CA HIS A 215 -21.49 -2.91 9.50
C HIS A 215 -20.71 -1.73 10.06
N GLU A 216 -21.32 -0.98 10.96
CA GLU A 216 -20.67 0.15 11.64
C GLU A 216 -19.35 -0.26 12.31
N ARG A 217 -18.41 0.68 12.40
CA ARG A 217 -17.11 0.49 13.04
C ARG A 217 -16.27 -0.61 12.38
N LEU A 218 -16.44 -0.82 11.08
CA LEU A 218 -15.71 -1.82 10.30
C LEU A 218 -15.92 -3.27 10.79
N LEU A 219 -16.99 -3.56 11.50
CA LEU A 219 -17.20 -4.89 12.09
C LEU A 219 -17.44 -5.96 11.01
N THR A 220 -16.95 -7.17 11.26
CA THR A 220 -17.17 -8.34 10.39
C THR A 220 -18.63 -8.82 10.43
N ALA A 221 -19.30 -8.62 11.55
CA ALA A 221 -20.70 -8.93 11.77
C ALA A 221 -21.34 -7.95 12.77
N ARG A 222 -22.67 -7.85 12.80
CA ARG A 222 -23.38 -7.06 13.80
C ARG A 222 -23.28 -7.72 15.17
N GLY A 223 -23.19 -6.91 16.24
CA GLY A 223 -23.56 -7.41 17.54
C GLY A 223 -25.08 -7.65 17.64
N PRO A 224 -25.57 -8.72 18.31
CA PRO A 224 -24.78 -9.65 19.12
C PRO A 224 -24.10 -10.79 18.35
N ALA A 225 -24.41 -10.99 17.05
CA ALA A 225 -23.91 -12.13 16.27
C ALA A 225 -22.36 -12.20 16.26
N LEU A 226 -21.67 -11.06 16.23
CA LEU A 226 -20.22 -11.01 16.33
C LEU A 226 -19.73 -11.65 17.64
N CYS A 227 -20.30 -11.25 18.75
CA CYS A 227 -19.92 -11.73 20.07
C CYS A 227 -20.22 -13.21 20.27
N GLN A 228 -21.35 -13.66 19.67
CA GLN A 228 -21.85 -15.04 19.77
C GLN A 228 -20.99 -16.05 18.99
N GLN A 229 -20.05 -15.61 18.16
CA GLN A 229 -19.10 -16.52 17.52
C GLN A 229 -18.19 -17.22 18.54
N CYS A 230 -17.91 -16.56 19.69
CA CYS A 230 -17.07 -17.07 20.75
C CYS A 230 -17.81 -17.21 22.09
N HIS A 231 -18.78 -16.31 22.37
CA HIS A 231 -19.52 -16.28 23.62
C HIS A 231 -20.85 -17.02 23.54
N SER A 232 -20.92 -18.15 24.21
CA SER A 232 -22.19 -18.84 24.50
C SER A 232 -22.85 -18.33 25.77
N ALA A 233 -24.11 -18.69 26.02
CA ALA A 233 -24.84 -18.32 27.23
C ALA A 233 -24.14 -18.87 28.49
N ALA A 234 -23.50 -17.99 29.28
CA ALA A 234 -22.83 -18.36 30.52
C ALA A 234 -23.67 -17.92 31.73
N PHE A 235 -23.90 -16.62 31.89
CA PHE A 235 -24.65 -16.05 33.02
C PHE A 235 -25.96 -15.37 32.62
N HIS A 236 -26.04 -14.99 31.37
CA HIS A 236 -27.26 -14.57 30.71
C HIS A 236 -27.19 -15.10 29.27
N PRO A 237 -28.32 -15.35 28.61
CA PRO A 237 -28.30 -15.82 27.22
C PRO A 237 -27.63 -14.82 26.29
N SER A 238 -26.71 -15.30 25.48
CA SER A 238 -26.09 -14.55 24.39
C SER A 238 -26.83 -14.74 23.07
N ILE A 239 -27.85 -15.60 23.04
CA ILE A 239 -28.74 -15.84 21.89
C ILE A 239 -30.07 -15.11 22.09
N ALA A 240 -30.80 -14.90 20.99
CA ALA A 240 -32.13 -14.34 21.07
C ALA A 240 -33.05 -15.23 21.92
N TYR A 241 -33.77 -14.61 22.82
CA TYR A 241 -34.73 -15.32 23.68
C TYR A 241 -35.93 -15.76 22.89
N GLY A 242 -36.44 -16.95 23.19
CA GLY A 242 -37.77 -17.37 22.80
C GLY A 242 -38.85 -16.65 23.61
N ALA A 243 -40.14 -16.97 23.34
CA ALA A 243 -41.27 -16.40 24.03
C ALA A 243 -41.32 -16.71 25.54
N GLU A 244 -40.53 -17.69 25.99
CA GLU A 244 -40.50 -18.16 27.39
C GLU A 244 -39.56 -17.31 28.31
N GLY A 245 -38.84 -16.35 27.73
CA GLY A 245 -37.99 -15.45 28.50
C GLY A 245 -36.64 -16.04 29.01
N LEU A 246 -36.09 -15.41 30.01
CA LEU A 246 -34.85 -15.86 30.65
C LEU A 246 -35.06 -17.13 31.50
N PRO A 247 -34.00 -17.97 31.63
CA PRO A 247 -34.02 -19.01 32.66
C PRO A 247 -34.24 -18.36 34.02
N ASN A 248 -35.37 -18.53 34.65
CA ASN A 248 -35.91 -18.00 35.89
C ASN A 248 -37.14 -17.09 35.72
N GLY A 249 -37.79 -17.09 34.58
CA GLY A 249 -39.18 -16.74 34.49
C GLY A 249 -39.59 -15.32 34.14
N SER A 250 -38.68 -14.42 33.80
CA SER A 250 -39.09 -13.08 33.34
C SER A 250 -38.31 -12.64 32.15
N ALA A 251 -38.97 -12.45 31.01
CA ALA A 251 -38.40 -11.74 29.86
C ALA A 251 -38.01 -10.32 30.33
N ASN A 252 -36.73 -10.00 30.31
CA ASN A 252 -36.30 -8.64 30.53
C ASN A 252 -36.29 -7.92 29.19
N PRO A 253 -37.22 -6.98 28.93
CA PRO A 253 -37.33 -6.27 27.67
C PRO A 253 -36.06 -5.47 27.31
N ASN A 254 -35.21 -5.18 28.32
CA ASN A 254 -33.96 -4.49 28.11
C ASN A 254 -32.84 -5.39 27.54
N LEU A 255 -33.01 -6.71 27.51
CA LEU A 255 -32.05 -7.66 26.98
C LEU A 255 -32.45 -8.16 25.57
N LEU A 256 -33.74 -8.11 25.25
CA LEU A 256 -34.22 -8.59 23.94
C LEU A 256 -33.72 -7.72 22.79
N GLY A 257 -33.06 -8.34 21.83
CA GLY A 257 -32.55 -7.67 20.63
C GLY A 257 -31.53 -6.56 20.88
N LYS A 258 -30.96 -6.49 22.07
CA LYS A 258 -29.94 -5.49 22.39
C LYS A 258 -28.55 -5.94 21.97
N ASN A 259 -27.74 -4.97 21.59
CA ASN A 259 -26.32 -5.20 21.36
C ASN A 259 -25.59 -5.43 22.69
N CYS A 260 -24.69 -6.39 22.75
CA CYS A 260 -23.87 -6.68 23.92
C CYS A 260 -23.10 -5.43 24.38
N LEU A 261 -22.68 -4.58 23.45
CA LEU A 261 -21.97 -3.33 23.71
C LEU A 261 -22.78 -2.29 24.51
N ASN A 262 -24.11 -2.46 24.62
CA ASN A 262 -24.93 -1.57 25.49
C ASN A 262 -24.59 -1.72 26.97
N CYS A 263 -24.06 -2.88 27.35
CA CYS A 263 -23.63 -3.17 28.73
C CYS A 263 -22.13 -3.43 28.82
N HIS A 264 -21.56 -4.13 27.81
CA HIS A 264 -20.13 -4.41 27.72
C HIS A 264 -19.47 -3.38 26.78
N SER A 265 -19.27 -2.16 27.27
CA SER A 265 -18.89 -1.01 26.43
C SER A 265 -17.39 -0.95 26.11
N GLN A 266 -16.56 -1.80 26.73
CA GLN A 266 -15.11 -1.79 26.58
C GLN A 266 -14.57 -3.11 25.99
N PRO A 267 -14.95 -3.48 24.76
CA PRO A 267 -14.56 -4.76 24.19
C PRO A 267 -13.06 -4.88 23.90
N HIS A 268 -12.32 -3.78 23.87
CA HIS A 268 -10.87 -3.78 23.66
C HIS A 268 -10.06 -3.98 24.93
N GLY A 269 -10.68 -3.80 26.08
CA GLY A 269 -10.06 -3.87 27.39
C GLY A 269 -10.43 -2.69 28.29
N SER A 270 -10.21 -2.80 29.57
CA SER A 270 -10.57 -1.78 30.54
C SER A 270 -9.60 -1.70 31.72
N ASN A 271 -9.36 -0.50 32.22
CA ASN A 271 -8.65 -0.24 33.45
C ASN A 271 -9.60 0.06 34.65
N HIS A 272 -10.91 -0.03 34.39
CA HIS A 272 -11.90 0.29 35.41
C HIS A 272 -12.03 -0.85 36.44
N PRO A 273 -12.19 -0.55 37.74
CA PRO A 273 -12.29 -1.56 38.80
C PRO A 273 -13.56 -2.41 38.74
N SER A 274 -14.50 -2.16 37.82
CA SER A 274 -15.68 -3.00 37.62
C SER A 274 -15.35 -4.43 37.16
N GLY A 275 -14.12 -4.69 36.80
CA GLY A 275 -13.60 -6.03 36.57
C GLY A 275 -13.70 -6.52 35.12
N ALA A 276 -13.42 -7.81 34.93
CA ALA A 276 -13.27 -8.49 33.64
C ALA A 276 -14.57 -8.55 32.82
N ARG A 277 -15.67 -8.02 33.29
CA ARG A 277 -16.93 -7.95 32.50
C ARG A 277 -16.89 -6.84 31.45
N LEU A 278 -15.87 -6.00 31.43
CA LEU A 278 -15.65 -4.95 30.42
C LEU A 278 -16.85 -4.00 30.25
N THR A 279 -17.52 -3.68 31.34
CA THR A 279 -18.73 -2.83 31.37
C THR A 279 -18.41 -1.34 31.39
N ARG A 280 -17.18 -0.97 31.73
CA ARG A 280 -16.67 0.40 31.73
C ARG A 280 -15.17 0.42 31.45
#